data_f25a70ef5e7a879a4c8223d24d874e1f
#
_entry.id   f25a70ef5e7a879a4c8223d24d874e1f
#
_cell.length_a   1.000
_cell.length_b   1.000
_cell.length_c   1.000
_cell.angle_alpha   90.00
_cell.angle_beta   90.00
_cell.angle_gamma   90.00
#
_symmetry.space_group_name_H-M   'P 1'
#
loop_
_entity.id
_entity.type
_entity.pdbx_description
1 polymer ?
#
loop_
_entity_poly.entity_id
_entity_poly.type
_entity_poly.pdbx_seq_one_letter_code
_entity_poly.pdbx_strand_id
1 'polypeptide(L)'
;TAICDPSLTLGLPARLTAATGMDAVTHCIEALLSPAINPPAEAVGCDGIERAVGQGHLLKAVADGQDADARWNMMMAASEGAMAFSKGLGAVHSMSHACGADQSLRLHHGTLNAVILPTILDFNRDHVGDKYARLNSAMGNSKESDPADAIRTLNSDLGLPANLEEMGVKRDAIPDLAQHAARDICTFTNPRPASVEDYEDLYDKALSG
;
A
#
# COMPACT_ATOMS: atom_id res chain seq x y z
N THR A 1 16.95 18.74 -4.94
CA THR A 1 16.16 19.49 -3.93
C THR A 1 14.68 19.30 -4.26
N ALA A 2 13.87 18.84 -3.32
CA ALA A 2 12.42 18.82 -3.40
C ALA A 2 11.85 19.97 -2.55
N ILE A 3 10.83 20.65 -3.05
CA ILE A 3 10.09 21.69 -2.33
C ILE A 3 8.69 21.14 -2.09
N CYS A 4 8.40 20.80 -0.84
CA CYS A 4 7.13 20.21 -0.43
C CYS A 4 6.17 21.32 0.04
N ASP A 5 5.30 21.76 -0.85
CA ASP A 5 4.29 22.77 -0.56
C ASP A 5 2.89 22.12 -0.51
N PRO A 6 2.32 21.93 0.69
CA PRO A 6 1.02 21.27 0.85
C PRO A 6 -0.13 22.07 0.24
N SER A 7 0.03 23.39 0.03
CA SER A 7 -1.00 24.23 -0.59
C SER A 7 -1.40 23.75 -1.98
N LEU A 8 -0.47 23.11 -2.71
CA LEU A 8 -0.72 22.52 -4.03
C LEU A 8 -1.67 21.32 -4.00
N THR A 9 -1.88 20.73 -2.84
CA THR A 9 -2.74 19.54 -2.65
C THR A 9 -4.15 19.87 -2.12
N LEU A 10 -4.41 21.11 -1.68
CA LEU A 10 -5.70 21.51 -1.09
C LEU A 10 -6.89 21.29 -2.03
N GLY A 11 -6.67 21.35 -3.35
CA GLY A 11 -7.71 21.12 -4.36
C GLY A 11 -7.88 19.65 -4.75
N LEU A 12 -7.14 18.71 -4.15
CA LEU A 12 -7.20 17.31 -4.53
C LEU A 12 -8.52 16.67 -4.05
N PRO A 13 -9.32 16.03 -4.94
CA PRO A 13 -10.58 15.39 -4.55
C PRO A 13 -10.36 14.29 -3.49
N ALA A 14 -11.34 14.11 -2.60
CA ALA A 14 -11.28 13.14 -1.50
C ALA A 14 -10.92 11.72 -1.97
N ARG A 15 -11.57 11.24 -3.07
CA ARG A 15 -11.27 9.91 -3.63
C ARG A 15 -9.82 9.77 -4.11
N LEU A 16 -9.26 10.81 -4.71
CA LEU A 16 -7.87 10.81 -5.17
C LEU A 16 -6.92 10.94 -3.98
N THR A 17 -7.29 11.74 -2.97
CA THR A 17 -6.56 11.83 -1.69
C THR A 17 -6.46 10.46 -1.01
N ALA A 18 -7.58 9.71 -0.92
CA ALA A 18 -7.61 8.37 -0.35
C ALA A 18 -6.67 7.43 -1.12
N ALA A 19 -6.81 7.38 -2.44
CA ALA A 19 -6.06 6.46 -3.28
C ALA A 19 -4.55 6.75 -3.27
N THR A 20 -4.12 8.01 -3.45
CA THR A 20 -2.70 8.38 -3.42
C THR A 20 -2.10 8.29 -2.01
N GLY A 21 -2.93 8.54 -0.99
CA GLY A 21 -2.51 8.36 0.41
C GLY A 21 -2.26 6.89 0.76
N MET A 22 -3.12 5.99 0.29
CA MET A 22 -2.89 4.54 0.47
C MET A 22 -1.69 4.04 -0.33
N ASP A 23 -1.37 4.66 -1.46
CA ASP A 23 -0.14 4.38 -2.18
C ASP A 23 1.11 4.71 -1.33
N ALA A 24 1.12 5.91 -0.73
CA ALA A 24 2.18 6.32 0.19
C ALA A 24 2.31 5.38 1.41
N VAL A 25 1.18 4.96 1.99
CA VAL A 25 1.14 3.97 3.09
C VAL A 25 1.71 2.63 2.63
N THR A 26 1.34 2.17 1.43
CA THR A 26 1.83 0.91 0.87
C THR A 26 3.33 0.93 0.62
N HIS A 27 3.88 2.04 0.08
CA HIS A 27 5.32 2.23 -0.06
C HIS A 27 6.06 2.06 1.28
N CYS A 28 5.56 2.72 2.34
CA CYS A 28 6.14 2.64 3.67
C CYS A 28 6.07 1.21 4.24
N ILE A 29 4.93 0.54 4.10
CA ILE A 29 4.71 -0.81 4.62
C ILE A 29 5.60 -1.82 3.88
N GLU A 30 5.60 -1.84 2.55
CA GLU A 30 6.40 -2.81 1.81
C GLU A 30 7.90 -2.58 2.04
N ALA A 31 8.36 -1.33 2.09
CA ALA A 31 9.74 -1.02 2.43
C ALA A 31 10.11 -1.49 3.85
N LEU A 32 9.23 -1.31 4.85
CA LEU A 32 9.44 -1.82 6.20
C LEU A 32 9.58 -3.35 6.18
N LEU A 33 8.70 -4.04 5.47
CA LEU A 33 8.63 -5.50 5.44
C LEU A 33 9.74 -6.14 4.59
N SER A 34 10.25 -5.46 3.56
CA SER A 34 11.33 -5.96 2.69
C SER A 34 12.49 -6.56 3.50
N PRO A 35 13.07 -7.70 3.06
CA PRO A 35 14.16 -8.38 3.76
C PRO A 35 15.50 -7.64 3.70
N ALA A 36 15.66 -6.66 2.79
CA ALA A 36 16.90 -5.90 2.68
C ALA A 36 17.19 -5.13 4.00
N ILE A 37 18.46 -5.05 4.38
CA ILE A 37 18.88 -4.38 5.61
C ILE A 37 19.18 -2.92 5.31
N ASN A 38 18.32 -2.02 5.76
CA ASN A 38 18.51 -0.58 5.68
C ASN A 38 17.76 0.11 6.86
N PRO A 39 18.37 0.16 8.07
CA PRO A 39 17.72 0.72 9.24
C PRO A 39 17.24 2.17 9.08
N PRO A 40 17.97 3.09 8.41
CA PRO A 40 17.47 4.43 8.12
C PRO A 40 16.16 4.42 7.31
N ALA A 41 16.09 3.63 6.24
CA ALA A 41 14.88 3.51 5.42
C ALA A 41 13.70 2.93 6.23
N GLU A 42 13.96 1.94 7.09
CA GLU A 42 12.93 1.38 7.98
C GLU A 42 12.39 2.42 8.97
N ALA A 43 13.28 3.25 9.54
CA ALA A 43 12.87 4.30 10.48
C ALA A 43 12.00 5.36 9.79
N VAL A 44 12.41 5.79 8.59
CA VAL A 44 11.66 6.76 7.78
C VAL A 44 10.31 6.18 7.36
N GLY A 45 10.26 4.92 6.91
CA GLY A 45 9.00 4.26 6.56
C GLY A 45 8.04 4.13 7.75
N CYS A 46 8.55 3.85 8.95
CA CYS A 46 7.73 3.82 10.17
C CYS A 46 7.13 5.20 10.49
N ASP A 47 7.91 6.29 10.36
CA ASP A 47 7.40 7.65 10.57
C ASP A 47 6.29 7.99 9.57
N GLY A 48 6.45 7.60 8.29
CA GLY A 48 5.41 7.79 7.27
C GLY A 48 4.10 7.05 7.59
N ILE A 49 4.19 5.80 8.10
CA ILE A 49 3.01 5.05 8.54
C ILE A 49 2.36 5.73 9.75
N GLU A 50 3.16 6.16 10.73
CA GLU A 50 2.66 6.84 11.93
C GLU A 50 1.93 8.12 11.57
N ARG A 51 2.47 8.98 10.69
CA ARG A 51 1.81 10.19 10.19
C ARG A 51 0.49 9.87 9.51
N ALA A 52 0.52 9.01 8.50
CA ALA A 52 -0.64 8.75 7.66
C ALA A 52 -1.76 8.04 8.41
N VAL A 53 -1.43 6.96 9.13
CA VAL A 53 -2.38 6.04 9.75
C VAL A 53 -2.45 6.25 11.27
N GLY A 54 -1.31 6.15 11.98
CA GLY A 54 -1.27 6.22 13.44
C GLY A 54 -1.84 7.52 14.01
N GLN A 55 -1.54 8.67 13.38
CA GLN A 55 -2.06 9.99 13.75
C GLN A 55 -3.35 10.35 12.98
N GLY A 56 -3.77 9.49 12.05
CA GLY A 56 -5.02 9.61 11.30
C GLY A 56 -5.05 10.74 10.27
N HIS A 57 -3.88 11.23 9.80
CA HIS A 57 -3.88 12.36 8.86
C HIS A 57 -4.44 12.00 7.48
N LEU A 58 -4.40 10.72 7.06
CA LEU A 58 -5.03 10.30 5.83
C LEU A 58 -6.55 10.47 5.90
N LEU A 59 -7.19 9.97 6.96
CA LEU A 59 -8.64 10.13 7.16
C LEU A 59 -9.04 11.60 7.30
N LYS A 60 -8.23 12.42 8.01
CA LYS A 60 -8.48 13.86 8.13
C LYS A 60 -8.41 14.57 6.78
N ALA A 61 -7.37 14.29 5.98
CA ALA A 61 -7.21 14.91 4.65
C ALA A 61 -8.31 14.49 3.66
N VAL A 62 -8.87 13.29 3.81
CA VAL A 62 -10.01 12.82 3.01
C VAL A 62 -11.31 13.48 3.46
N ALA A 63 -11.52 13.63 4.77
CA ALA A 63 -12.71 14.24 5.35
C ALA A 63 -12.75 15.76 5.11
N ASP A 64 -11.61 16.44 5.25
CA ASP A 64 -11.43 17.86 4.96
C ASP A 64 -10.19 18.11 4.12
N GLY A 65 -10.40 18.27 2.82
CA GLY A 65 -9.33 18.57 1.87
C GLY A 65 -8.62 19.91 2.10
N GLN A 66 -9.18 20.79 2.93
CA GLN A 66 -8.59 22.10 3.27
C GLN A 66 -7.77 22.07 4.59
N ASP A 67 -7.75 20.93 5.29
CA ASP A 67 -6.89 20.75 6.47
C ASP A 67 -5.41 20.74 6.04
N ALA A 68 -4.76 21.90 6.16
CA ALA A 68 -3.38 22.10 5.72
C ALA A 68 -2.38 21.27 6.54
N ASP A 69 -2.66 20.98 7.82
CA ASP A 69 -1.82 20.13 8.65
C ASP A 69 -1.90 18.66 8.21
N ALA A 70 -3.11 18.16 7.96
CA ALA A 70 -3.29 16.82 7.41
C ALA A 70 -2.63 16.67 6.03
N ARG A 71 -2.77 17.68 5.14
CA ARG A 71 -2.11 17.70 3.82
C ARG A 71 -0.59 17.69 3.94
N TRP A 72 -0.02 18.48 4.87
CA TRP A 72 1.40 18.49 5.14
C TRP A 72 1.89 17.10 5.56
N ASN A 73 1.21 16.49 6.55
CA ASN A 73 1.60 15.18 7.06
C ASN A 73 1.49 14.10 5.98
N MET A 74 0.47 14.14 5.13
CA MET A 74 0.35 13.22 3.99
C MET A 74 1.43 13.42 2.94
N MET A 75 1.83 14.67 2.67
CA MET A 75 2.95 14.96 1.76
C MET A 75 4.29 14.47 2.34
N MET A 76 4.49 14.57 3.66
CA MET A 76 5.66 14.00 4.33
C MET A 76 5.63 12.48 4.25
N ALA A 77 4.52 11.82 4.57
CA ALA A 77 4.39 10.37 4.45
C ALA A 77 4.68 9.86 3.03
N ALA A 78 4.24 10.58 2.00
CA ALA A 78 4.55 10.25 0.60
C ALA A 78 6.05 10.40 0.30
N SER A 79 6.69 11.45 0.79
CA SER A 79 8.13 11.67 0.64
C SER A 79 8.96 10.61 1.38
N GLU A 80 8.53 10.24 2.57
CA GLU A 80 9.13 9.21 3.41
C GLU A 80 8.99 7.84 2.79
N GLY A 81 7.82 7.51 2.22
CA GLY A 81 7.62 6.31 1.41
C GLY A 81 8.60 6.24 0.24
N ALA A 82 8.77 7.35 -0.48
CA ALA A 82 9.73 7.44 -1.59
C ALA A 82 11.19 7.27 -1.14
N MET A 83 11.56 7.75 0.03
CA MET A 83 12.89 7.50 0.61
C MET A 83 13.05 6.05 1.08
N ALA A 84 12.01 5.49 1.69
CA ALA A 84 12.02 4.15 2.25
C ALA A 84 12.06 3.06 1.17
N PHE A 85 11.38 3.22 0.04
CA PHE A 85 11.31 2.19 -0.99
C PHE A 85 12.66 1.97 -1.73
N SER A 86 13.69 2.78 -1.47
CA SER A 86 15.05 2.44 -1.85
C SER A 86 15.52 1.09 -1.29
N LYS A 87 14.86 0.61 -0.23
CA LYS A 87 15.05 -0.71 0.37
C LYS A 87 14.40 -1.84 -0.45
N GLY A 88 13.48 -1.52 -1.35
CA GLY A 88 12.68 -2.41 -2.17
C GLY A 88 11.20 -2.36 -1.78
N LEU A 89 10.36 -2.69 -2.75
CA LEU A 89 8.92 -2.90 -2.60
C LEU A 89 8.61 -4.41 -2.56
N GLY A 90 7.39 -4.82 -2.84
CA GLY A 90 6.99 -6.21 -2.72
C GLY A 90 5.86 -6.62 -3.67
N ALA A 91 5.16 -7.67 -3.30
CA ALA A 91 4.14 -8.32 -4.11
C ALA A 91 2.91 -7.42 -4.35
N VAL A 92 2.62 -6.44 -3.48
CA VAL A 92 1.53 -5.49 -3.73
C VAL A 92 1.81 -4.70 -5.00
N HIS A 93 3.00 -4.10 -5.10
CA HIS A 93 3.39 -3.35 -6.29
C HIS A 93 3.53 -4.25 -7.52
N SER A 94 4.08 -5.46 -7.39
CA SER A 94 4.13 -6.42 -8.50
C SER A 94 2.76 -6.70 -9.09
N MET A 95 1.76 -6.95 -8.24
CA MET A 95 0.38 -7.22 -8.67
C MET A 95 -0.29 -5.97 -9.25
N SER A 96 -0.11 -4.82 -8.61
CA SER A 96 -0.74 -3.57 -9.09
C SER A 96 -0.14 -3.08 -10.40
N HIS A 97 1.16 -3.25 -10.64
CA HIS A 97 1.79 -2.94 -11.92
C HIS A 97 1.21 -3.80 -13.06
N ALA A 98 1.05 -5.11 -12.82
CA ALA A 98 0.44 -6.00 -13.79
C ALA A 98 -0.99 -5.58 -14.14
N CYS A 99 -1.84 -5.28 -13.14
CA CYS A 99 -3.19 -4.75 -13.36
C CYS A 99 -3.19 -3.40 -14.07
N GLY A 100 -2.28 -2.50 -13.69
CA GLY A 100 -2.17 -1.16 -14.26
C GLY A 100 -1.68 -1.14 -15.72
N ALA A 101 -1.07 -2.22 -16.20
CA ALA A 101 -0.65 -2.37 -17.58
C ALA A 101 -1.85 -2.51 -18.55
N ASP A 102 -3.01 -2.96 -18.07
CA ASP A 102 -4.25 -2.99 -18.85
C ASP A 102 -4.88 -1.59 -18.95
N GLN A 103 -4.51 -0.87 -20.01
CA GLN A 103 -5.02 0.48 -20.27
C GLN A 103 -6.53 0.53 -20.56
N SER A 104 -7.18 -0.59 -20.84
CA SER A 104 -8.62 -0.64 -21.12
C SER A 104 -9.44 -0.41 -19.85
N LEU A 105 -8.93 -0.83 -18.69
CA LEU A 105 -9.59 -0.70 -17.39
C LEU A 105 -9.31 0.64 -16.70
N ARG A 106 -8.27 1.38 -17.11
CA ARG A 106 -7.87 2.66 -16.51
C ARG A 106 -7.80 2.63 -14.98
N LEU A 107 -7.25 1.57 -14.43
CA LEU A 107 -7.17 1.34 -13.00
C LEU A 107 -6.21 2.34 -12.35
N HIS A 108 -6.64 2.92 -11.23
CA HIS A 108 -5.80 3.86 -10.47
C HIS A 108 -4.82 3.07 -9.59
N HIS A 109 -3.52 3.32 -9.76
CA HIS A 109 -2.43 2.59 -9.09
C HIS A 109 -2.58 2.53 -7.56
N GLY A 110 -2.79 3.67 -6.90
CA GLY A 110 -2.94 3.69 -5.44
C GLY A 110 -4.20 2.98 -4.94
N THR A 111 -5.28 2.95 -5.74
CA THR A 111 -6.47 2.14 -5.40
C THR A 111 -6.17 0.65 -5.51
N LEU A 112 -5.42 0.22 -6.54
CA LEU A 112 -4.96 -1.16 -6.66
C LEU A 112 -4.10 -1.58 -5.47
N ASN A 113 -3.14 -0.74 -5.09
CA ASN A 113 -2.28 -1.00 -3.93
C ASN A 113 -3.10 -1.16 -2.65
N ALA A 114 -4.08 -0.28 -2.40
CA ALA A 114 -4.95 -0.34 -1.23
C ALA A 114 -5.74 -1.67 -1.16
N VAL A 115 -6.30 -2.09 -2.29
CA VAL A 115 -7.13 -3.31 -2.38
C VAL A 115 -6.30 -4.59 -2.25
N ILE A 116 -5.11 -4.61 -2.82
CA ILE A 116 -4.23 -5.79 -2.83
C ILE A 116 -3.49 -5.95 -1.49
N LEU A 117 -3.17 -4.84 -0.81
CA LEU A 117 -2.32 -4.83 0.39
C LEU A 117 -2.75 -5.83 1.48
N PRO A 118 -4.04 -5.93 1.90
CA PRO A 118 -4.44 -6.89 2.93
C PRO A 118 -4.11 -8.33 2.57
N THR A 119 -4.37 -8.74 1.33
CA THR A 119 -4.08 -10.10 0.84
C THR A 119 -2.59 -10.42 0.91
N ILE A 120 -1.73 -9.46 0.59
CA ILE A 120 -0.27 -9.64 0.65
C ILE A 120 0.25 -9.60 2.08
N LEU A 121 -0.37 -8.83 2.97
CA LEU A 121 -0.05 -8.90 4.41
C LEU A 121 -0.33 -10.31 4.95
N ASP A 122 -1.46 -10.91 4.61
CA ASP A 122 -1.77 -12.29 5.00
C ASP A 122 -0.75 -13.29 4.42
N PHE A 123 -0.38 -13.15 3.16
CA PHE A 123 0.60 -14.01 2.50
C PHE A 123 2.00 -13.95 3.13
N ASN A 124 2.42 -12.76 3.57
CA ASN A 124 3.74 -12.53 4.13
C ASN A 124 3.85 -12.84 5.64
N ARG A 125 2.75 -13.12 6.33
CA ARG A 125 2.62 -13.21 7.80
C ARG A 125 3.77 -13.96 8.47
N ASP A 126 4.06 -15.16 8.00
CA ASP A 126 5.05 -16.06 8.61
C ASP A 126 6.50 -15.78 8.19
N HIS A 127 6.72 -14.73 7.36
CA HIS A 127 8.03 -14.43 6.76
C HIS A 127 8.60 -13.06 7.17
N VAL A 128 7.94 -12.34 8.06
CA VAL A 128 8.31 -10.96 8.45
C VAL A 128 8.84 -10.81 9.88
N GLY A 129 8.81 -11.89 10.67
CA GLY A 129 9.29 -11.88 12.05
C GLY A 129 8.57 -10.84 12.91
N ASP A 130 9.33 -10.02 13.63
CA ASP A 130 8.82 -8.97 14.52
C ASP A 130 8.37 -7.69 13.81
N LYS A 131 8.53 -7.62 12.48
CA LYS A 131 8.19 -6.41 11.72
C LYS A 131 6.69 -6.09 11.78
N TYR A 132 5.81 -7.10 11.94
CA TYR A 132 4.38 -6.84 12.14
C TYR A 132 4.08 -6.13 13.47
N ALA A 133 4.82 -6.44 14.53
CA ALA A 133 4.67 -5.70 15.79
C ALA A 133 5.11 -4.23 15.64
N ARG A 134 6.16 -3.97 14.83
CA ARG A 134 6.60 -2.61 14.50
C ARG A 134 5.57 -1.88 13.62
N LEU A 135 5.03 -2.58 12.62
CA LEU A 135 3.96 -2.06 11.75
C LEU A 135 2.74 -1.65 12.58
N ASN A 136 2.24 -2.54 13.43
CA ASN A 136 1.11 -2.26 14.30
C ASN A 136 1.38 -1.08 15.23
N SER A 137 2.58 -0.98 15.81
CA SER A 137 2.95 0.17 16.64
C SER A 137 2.92 1.48 15.85
N ALA A 138 3.44 1.51 14.63
CA ALA A 138 3.40 2.68 13.76
C ALA A 138 1.98 3.06 13.33
N MET A 139 1.10 2.07 13.14
CA MET A 139 -0.33 2.27 12.86
C MET A 139 -1.14 2.70 14.10
N GLY A 140 -0.54 2.76 15.29
CA GLY A 140 -1.25 3.07 16.53
C GLY A 140 -2.09 1.91 17.09
N ASN A 141 -1.86 0.70 16.62
CA ASN A 141 -2.57 -0.51 17.03
C ASN A 141 -1.81 -1.28 18.15
N SER A 142 -2.51 -2.22 18.80
CA SER A 142 -1.86 -3.21 19.64
C SER A 142 -0.87 -4.05 18.80
N LYS A 143 0.22 -4.50 19.42
CA LYS A 143 1.25 -5.30 18.73
C LYS A 143 0.72 -6.64 18.24
N GLU A 144 -0.33 -7.14 18.87
CA GLU A 144 -1.00 -8.41 18.57
C GLU A 144 -2.14 -8.26 17.56
N SER A 145 -2.46 -7.03 17.12
CA SER A 145 -3.49 -6.78 16.11
C SER A 145 -3.09 -7.41 14.77
N ASP A 146 -4.09 -7.77 13.99
CA ASP A 146 -3.87 -8.19 12.61
C ASP A 146 -3.72 -6.96 11.70
N PRO A 147 -2.55 -6.72 11.09
CA PRO A 147 -2.36 -5.56 10.24
C PRO A 147 -3.20 -5.62 8.96
N ALA A 148 -3.51 -6.82 8.44
CA ALA A 148 -4.36 -6.96 7.26
C ALA A 148 -5.80 -6.50 7.56
N ASP A 149 -6.36 -6.88 8.70
CA ASP A 149 -7.70 -6.45 9.13
C ASP A 149 -7.74 -4.94 9.41
N ALA A 150 -6.67 -4.39 9.98
CA ALA A 150 -6.56 -2.95 10.19
C ALA A 150 -6.57 -2.18 8.86
N ILE A 151 -5.90 -2.68 7.83
CA ILE A 151 -5.91 -2.07 6.49
C ILE A 151 -7.28 -2.26 5.81
N ARG A 152 -7.94 -3.43 5.95
CA ARG A 152 -9.32 -3.61 5.44
C ARG A 152 -10.28 -2.57 6.04
N THR A 153 -10.18 -2.36 7.35
CA THR A 153 -10.98 -1.33 8.05
C THR A 153 -10.66 0.07 7.51
N LEU A 154 -9.39 0.42 7.38
CA LEU A 154 -8.97 1.71 6.84
C LEU A 154 -9.49 1.93 5.41
N ASN A 155 -9.40 0.93 4.53
CA ASN A 155 -9.92 1.01 3.17
C ASN A 155 -11.43 1.26 3.15
N SER A 156 -12.18 0.59 4.02
CA SER A 156 -13.62 0.81 4.19
C SER A 156 -13.93 2.24 4.65
N ASP A 157 -13.21 2.76 5.64
CA ASP A 157 -13.37 4.12 6.15
C ASP A 157 -13.03 5.19 5.11
N LEU A 158 -12.10 4.89 4.21
CA LEU A 158 -11.71 5.73 3.08
C LEU A 158 -12.69 5.63 1.88
N GLY A 159 -13.66 4.72 1.92
CA GLY A 159 -14.61 4.47 0.82
C GLY A 159 -13.94 3.90 -0.44
N LEU A 160 -12.86 3.14 -0.28
CA LEU A 160 -12.19 2.44 -1.37
C LEU A 160 -12.89 1.11 -1.70
N PRO A 161 -12.72 0.58 -2.93
CA PRO A 161 -13.26 -0.73 -3.29
C PRO A 161 -12.79 -1.83 -2.34
N ALA A 162 -13.66 -2.82 -2.08
CA ALA A 162 -13.34 -3.93 -1.21
C ALA A 162 -12.46 -5.00 -1.89
N ASN A 163 -12.53 -5.11 -3.22
CA ASN A 163 -11.86 -6.15 -3.99
C ASN A 163 -11.59 -5.71 -5.43
N LEU A 164 -10.84 -6.53 -6.18
CA LEU A 164 -10.47 -6.24 -7.56
C LEU A 164 -11.64 -6.41 -8.54
N GLU A 165 -12.67 -7.23 -8.21
CA GLU A 165 -13.86 -7.40 -9.06
C GLU A 165 -14.65 -6.09 -9.14
N GLU A 166 -14.80 -5.36 -8.02
CA GLU A 166 -15.41 -4.02 -8.00
C GLU A 166 -14.65 -3.01 -8.85
N MET A 167 -13.37 -3.22 -9.07
CA MET A 167 -12.55 -2.39 -9.94
C MET A 167 -12.64 -2.81 -11.42
N GLY A 168 -13.32 -3.91 -11.74
CA GLY A 168 -13.53 -4.43 -13.09
C GLY A 168 -12.49 -5.43 -13.58
N VAL A 169 -11.58 -5.87 -12.71
CA VAL A 169 -10.65 -6.98 -13.02
C VAL A 169 -11.45 -8.27 -13.13
N LYS A 170 -11.15 -9.09 -14.13
CA LYS A 170 -11.87 -10.33 -14.39
C LYS A 170 -11.00 -11.55 -14.06
N ARG A 171 -11.65 -12.62 -13.64
CA ARG A 171 -10.98 -13.88 -13.29
C ARG A 171 -10.19 -14.51 -14.46
N ASP A 172 -10.66 -14.35 -15.69
CA ASP A 172 -9.98 -14.87 -16.87
C ASP A 172 -8.66 -14.16 -17.21
N ALA A 173 -8.42 -12.96 -16.62
CA ALA A 173 -7.15 -12.24 -16.74
C ALA A 173 -6.06 -12.76 -15.77
N ILE A 174 -6.43 -13.52 -14.73
CA ILE A 174 -5.51 -13.93 -13.67
C ILE A 174 -4.24 -14.61 -14.19
N PRO A 175 -4.27 -15.58 -15.12
CA PRO A 175 -3.05 -16.25 -15.58
C PRO A 175 -2.02 -15.30 -16.19
N ASP A 176 -2.47 -14.32 -16.95
CA ASP A 176 -1.57 -13.33 -17.57
C ASP A 176 -1.05 -12.31 -16.53
N LEU A 177 -1.92 -11.85 -15.61
CA LEU A 177 -1.54 -10.96 -14.53
C LEU A 177 -0.51 -11.61 -13.60
N ALA A 178 -0.68 -12.88 -13.24
CA ALA A 178 0.24 -13.62 -12.40
C ALA A 178 1.64 -13.76 -13.04
N GLN A 179 1.68 -14.04 -14.35
CA GLN A 179 2.96 -14.10 -15.07
C GLN A 179 3.66 -12.74 -15.12
N HIS A 180 2.92 -11.63 -15.26
CA HIS A 180 3.48 -10.28 -15.21
C HIS A 180 4.01 -9.95 -13.82
N ALA A 181 3.22 -10.18 -12.78
CA ALA A 181 3.61 -9.91 -11.40
C ALA A 181 4.88 -10.69 -10.99
N ALA A 182 4.98 -11.97 -11.37
CA ALA A 182 6.15 -12.80 -11.08
C ALA A 182 7.45 -12.33 -11.76
N ARG A 183 7.36 -11.49 -12.79
CA ARG A 183 8.52 -10.91 -13.50
C ARG A 183 8.80 -9.47 -13.11
N ASP A 184 7.92 -8.84 -12.35
CA ASP A 184 8.10 -7.47 -11.89
C ASP A 184 9.27 -7.38 -10.91
N ILE A 185 10.02 -6.26 -10.98
CA ILE A 185 11.22 -6.07 -10.14
C ILE A 185 10.88 -6.06 -8.64
N CYS A 186 9.68 -5.63 -8.26
CA CYS A 186 9.27 -5.53 -6.86
C CYS A 186 9.11 -6.92 -6.21
N THR A 187 8.85 -7.99 -6.99
CA THR A 187 8.69 -9.34 -6.45
C THR A 187 9.95 -9.84 -5.73
N PHE A 188 11.14 -9.41 -6.17
CA PHE A 188 12.42 -9.88 -5.63
C PHE A 188 12.73 -9.36 -4.22
N THR A 189 12.01 -8.36 -3.75
CA THR A 189 12.16 -7.79 -2.41
C THR A 189 10.93 -8.03 -1.53
N ASN A 190 10.00 -8.91 -1.97
CA ASN A 190 8.91 -9.37 -1.11
C ASN A 190 9.45 -10.33 -0.03
N PRO A 191 9.00 -10.25 1.24
CA PRO A 191 9.48 -11.12 2.33
C PRO A 191 9.35 -12.60 2.03
N ARG A 192 8.20 -13.02 1.53
CA ARG A 192 7.95 -14.39 1.06
C ARG A 192 8.13 -14.43 -0.46
N PRO A 193 9.09 -15.20 -1.00
CA PRO A 193 9.17 -15.42 -2.44
C PRO A 193 7.84 -15.97 -2.98
N ALA A 194 7.38 -15.43 -4.10
CA ALA A 194 6.12 -15.84 -4.73
C ALA A 194 6.38 -16.44 -6.11
N SER A 195 5.82 -17.62 -6.37
CA SER A 195 5.78 -18.26 -7.68
C SER A 195 4.62 -17.68 -8.53
N VAL A 196 4.52 -18.10 -9.79
CA VAL A 196 3.37 -17.74 -10.64
C VAL A 196 2.08 -18.29 -10.03
N GLU A 197 2.10 -19.53 -9.54
CA GLU A 197 0.96 -20.18 -8.90
C GLU A 197 0.55 -19.44 -7.60
N ASP A 198 1.51 -18.98 -6.79
CA ASP A 198 1.19 -18.12 -5.63
C ASP A 198 0.48 -16.83 -6.08
N TYR A 199 0.93 -16.20 -7.18
CA TYR A 199 0.28 -14.99 -7.70
C TYR A 199 -1.12 -15.27 -8.24
N GLU A 200 -1.37 -16.41 -8.88
CA GLU A 200 -2.73 -16.80 -9.29
C GLU A 200 -3.65 -16.91 -8.08
N ASP A 201 -3.22 -17.58 -7.02
CA ASP A 201 -3.97 -17.70 -5.76
C ASP A 201 -4.20 -16.35 -5.07
N LEU A 202 -3.21 -15.47 -5.10
CA LEU A 202 -3.29 -14.12 -4.51
C LEU A 202 -4.27 -13.23 -5.29
N TYR A 203 -4.26 -13.28 -6.61
CA TYR A 203 -5.25 -12.58 -7.43
C TYR A 203 -6.66 -13.12 -7.20
N ASP A 204 -6.83 -14.42 -7.08
CA ASP A 204 -8.13 -15.04 -6.80
C ASP A 204 -8.71 -14.58 -5.46
N LYS A 205 -7.88 -14.48 -4.42
CA LYS A 205 -8.24 -13.93 -3.11
C LYS A 205 -8.57 -12.44 -3.19
N ALA A 206 -7.70 -11.65 -3.83
CA ALA A 206 -7.91 -10.20 -3.96
C ALA A 206 -9.11 -9.85 -4.86
N LEU A 207 -9.52 -10.76 -5.74
CA LEU A 207 -10.70 -10.60 -6.59
C LEU A 207 -12.00 -10.75 -5.79
N SER A 208 -12.00 -11.62 -4.77
CA SER A 208 -13.22 -11.94 -3.99
C SER A 208 -13.35 -11.12 -2.70
N GLY A 209 -12.24 -10.59 -2.16
CA GLY A 209 -12.17 -9.82 -0.91
C GLY A 209 -11.96 -10.68 0.31
#